data_c7374834d74fc7bf7d05bd8235beea4f
#
_entry.id   c7374834d74fc7bf7d05bd8235beea4f
#
_cell.length_a   1.000
_cell.length_b   1.000
_cell.length_c   1.000
_cell.angle_alpha   90.00
_cell.angle_beta   90.00
_cell.angle_gamma   90.00
#
_symmetry.space_group_name_H-M   'P 1'
#
loop_
_entity.id
_entity.type
_entity.pdbx_description
1 polymer ?
#
loop_
_entity_poly.entity_id
_entity_poly.type
_entity_poly.pdbx_seq_one_letter_code
_entity_poly.pdbx_strand_id
1 'polypeptide(L)'
;MIPKIIFFDIDGTLKSFNKKTISPVIISALNKLKEKNIKIFVSTGRAPFLVPHFKGIEFDGYICFNGSYCYDNKQVLFKHPIDKDDIRQVISNGKKMGLPIMLSGAKRFGANFYNKNLSDYVKISKDVDIVIDDYDDLLEEDIFQMMAGGREEIDLPLLENTKTLKIVRWWDRANDIISKECGKSQGIKGILDIYHFNREECMAFGDGGNDLDMLEYAGVGIAMGNAMDHVKQAADYVTDDVDHDGIYTALKHFHII
;
A
#
# COMPACT_ATOMS: atom_id res chain seq x y z
N MET A 1 -13.04 20.83 -9.28
CA MET A 1 -13.25 19.84 -10.39
C MET A 1 -13.78 18.56 -9.76
N ILE A 2 -14.72 17.85 -10.40
CA ILE A 2 -15.21 16.55 -9.91
C ILE A 2 -14.25 15.49 -10.42
N PRO A 3 -13.62 14.68 -9.52
CA PRO A 3 -12.70 13.63 -9.95
C PRO A 3 -13.45 12.51 -10.70
N LYS A 4 -12.76 11.82 -11.60
CA LYS A 4 -13.27 10.61 -12.27
C LYS A 4 -12.89 9.34 -11.51
N ILE A 5 -11.84 9.40 -10.70
CA ILE A 5 -11.29 8.27 -9.96
C ILE A 5 -10.69 8.74 -8.64
N ILE A 6 -10.89 7.95 -7.57
CA ILE A 6 -10.34 8.23 -6.25
C ILE A 6 -9.63 6.99 -5.72
N PHE A 7 -8.44 7.19 -5.19
CA PHE A 7 -7.60 6.15 -4.59
C PHE A 7 -7.59 6.30 -3.07
N PHE A 8 -7.70 5.18 -2.38
CA PHE A 8 -7.74 5.15 -0.92
C PHE A 8 -6.72 4.16 -0.38
N ASP A 9 -5.88 4.59 0.55
CA ASP A 9 -5.18 3.64 1.41
C ASP A 9 -6.16 2.92 2.36
N ILE A 10 -5.74 1.81 2.95
CA ILE A 10 -6.56 1.01 3.86
C ILE A 10 -6.34 1.41 5.32
N ASP A 11 -5.11 1.20 5.81
CA ASP A 11 -4.80 1.16 7.23
C ASP A 11 -4.46 2.53 7.79
N GLY A 12 -5.37 3.14 8.51
CA GLY A 12 -5.30 4.53 8.95
C GLY A 12 -6.05 5.51 8.04
N THR A 13 -6.58 5.03 6.90
CA THR A 13 -7.33 5.84 5.93
C THR A 13 -8.77 5.35 5.77
N LEU A 14 -9.00 4.19 5.14
CA LEU A 14 -10.35 3.60 5.03
C LEU A 14 -10.83 3.03 6.36
N LYS A 15 -9.93 2.47 7.14
CA LYS A 15 -10.24 1.91 8.45
C LYS A 15 -9.14 2.20 9.47
N SER A 16 -9.55 2.44 10.70
CA SER A 16 -8.63 2.52 11.84
C SER A 16 -7.94 1.16 12.09
N PHE A 17 -6.70 1.19 12.58
CA PHE A 17 -5.99 -0.02 13.03
C PHE A 17 -6.76 -0.79 14.10
N ASN A 18 -7.58 -0.10 14.90
CA ASN A 18 -8.37 -0.69 16.00
C ASN A 18 -9.72 -1.24 15.55
N LYS A 19 -10.14 -1.04 14.29
CA LYS A 19 -11.43 -1.47 13.76
C LYS A 19 -11.24 -2.48 12.63
N LYS A 20 -12.10 -3.50 12.58
CA LYS A 20 -12.06 -4.51 11.53
C LYS A 20 -12.80 -4.10 10.25
N THR A 21 -13.65 -3.07 10.33
CA THR A 21 -14.54 -2.66 9.24
C THR A 21 -14.46 -1.15 9.00
N ILE A 22 -14.80 -0.74 7.78
CA ILE A 22 -15.04 0.67 7.42
C ILE A 22 -16.32 1.15 8.11
N SER A 23 -16.38 2.42 8.48
CA SER A 23 -17.58 2.99 9.09
C SER A 23 -18.78 2.99 8.13
N PRO A 24 -20.02 2.85 8.62
CA PRO A 24 -21.20 2.93 7.75
C PRO A 24 -21.33 4.27 7.01
N VAL A 25 -20.83 5.37 7.59
CA VAL A 25 -20.80 6.70 6.96
C VAL A 25 -19.90 6.69 5.74
N ILE A 26 -18.69 6.13 5.85
CA ILE A 26 -17.75 6.02 4.75
C ILE A 26 -18.29 5.06 3.67
N ILE A 27 -18.86 3.91 4.03
CA ILE A 27 -19.50 2.99 3.07
C ILE A 27 -20.60 3.73 2.27
N SER A 28 -21.45 4.51 2.95
CA SER A 28 -22.48 5.32 2.29
C SER A 28 -21.87 6.36 1.34
N ALA A 29 -20.81 7.04 1.76
CA ALA A 29 -20.10 8.02 0.94
C ALA A 29 -19.50 7.39 -0.32
N LEU A 30 -18.81 6.24 -0.18
CA LEU A 30 -18.21 5.52 -1.30
C LEU A 30 -19.28 5.03 -2.31
N ASN A 31 -20.43 4.56 -1.82
CA ASN A 31 -21.55 4.18 -2.71
C ASN A 31 -22.08 5.39 -3.50
N LYS A 32 -22.18 6.58 -2.88
CA LYS A 32 -22.55 7.81 -3.61
C LYS A 32 -21.54 8.19 -4.71
N LEU A 33 -20.25 7.93 -4.51
CA LEU A 33 -19.24 8.12 -5.55
C LEU A 33 -19.55 7.21 -6.76
N LYS A 34 -19.87 5.94 -6.51
CA LYS A 34 -20.23 4.98 -7.56
C LYS A 34 -21.53 5.39 -8.30
N GLU A 35 -22.55 5.88 -7.58
CA GLU A 35 -23.76 6.42 -8.18
C GLU A 35 -23.48 7.60 -9.13
N LYS A 36 -22.41 8.36 -8.86
CA LYS A 36 -21.93 9.45 -9.72
C LYS A 36 -20.94 8.99 -10.81
N ASN A 37 -20.77 7.67 -11.00
CA ASN A 37 -19.80 7.07 -11.92
C ASN A 37 -18.33 7.45 -11.62
N ILE A 38 -18.00 7.81 -10.40
CA ILE A 38 -16.63 8.02 -9.94
C ILE A 38 -16.06 6.66 -9.55
N LYS A 39 -14.94 6.28 -10.16
CA LYS A 39 -14.25 5.03 -9.83
C LYS A 39 -13.58 5.11 -8.49
N ILE A 40 -13.61 4.02 -7.75
CA ILE A 40 -12.95 3.93 -6.44
C ILE A 40 -11.96 2.77 -6.44
N PHE A 41 -10.73 3.07 -6.09
CA PHE A 41 -9.63 2.11 -6.04
C PHE A 41 -8.99 2.08 -4.66
N VAL A 42 -8.56 0.90 -4.24
CA VAL A 42 -7.69 0.73 -3.08
C VAL A 42 -6.23 0.87 -3.52
N SER A 43 -5.39 1.55 -2.72
CA SER A 43 -3.94 1.65 -2.94
C SER A 43 -3.20 1.32 -1.64
N THR A 44 -2.58 0.14 -1.55
CA THR A 44 -2.08 -0.41 -0.28
C THR A 44 -0.72 -1.09 -0.41
N GLY A 45 0.04 -1.15 0.69
CA GLY A 45 1.23 -2.01 0.82
C GLY A 45 0.89 -3.49 1.01
N ARG A 46 -0.38 -3.85 1.22
CA ARG A 46 -0.79 -5.23 1.42
C ARG A 46 -0.65 -6.07 0.15
N ALA A 47 -0.41 -7.37 0.35
CA ALA A 47 -0.54 -8.37 -0.72
C ALA A 47 -2.02 -8.52 -1.14
N PRO A 48 -2.32 -8.97 -2.38
CA PRO A 48 -3.69 -9.16 -2.84
C PRO A 48 -4.54 -10.06 -1.92
N PHE A 49 -3.98 -11.16 -1.43
CA PHE A 49 -4.65 -12.11 -0.54
C PHE A 49 -4.83 -11.59 0.91
N LEU A 50 -4.23 -10.45 1.25
CA LEU A 50 -4.35 -9.78 2.55
C LEU A 50 -5.23 -8.53 2.51
N VAL A 51 -5.78 -8.20 1.34
CA VAL A 51 -6.76 -7.12 1.23
C VAL A 51 -8.07 -7.60 1.86
N PRO A 52 -8.60 -6.89 2.88
CA PRO A 52 -9.83 -7.30 3.53
C PRO A 52 -11.03 -7.16 2.60
N HIS A 53 -11.98 -8.06 2.73
CA HIS A 53 -13.30 -7.88 2.10
C HIS A 53 -14.11 -6.87 2.92
N PHE A 54 -14.50 -5.77 2.30
CA PHE A 54 -15.32 -4.73 2.93
C PHE A 54 -16.80 -4.95 2.62
N LYS A 55 -17.56 -5.41 3.62
CA LYS A 55 -19.00 -5.62 3.46
C LYS A 55 -19.72 -4.31 3.13
N GLY A 56 -20.52 -4.31 2.06
CA GLY A 56 -21.34 -3.16 1.67
C GLY A 56 -20.71 -2.20 0.68
N ILE A 57 -19.47 -2.49 0.22
CA ILE A 57 -18.82 -1.74 -0.84
C ILE A 57 -17.94 -2.68 -1.69
N GLU A 58 -17.98 -2.46 -2.99
CA GLU A 58 -17.08 -3.10 -3.95
C GLU A 58 -16.25 -2.03 -4.65
N PHE A 59 -14.93 -2.16 -4.56
CA PHE A 59 -13.99 -1.30 -5.27
C PHE A 59 -13.86 -1.72 -6.74
N ASP A 60 -13.56 -0.76 -7.61
CA ASP A 60 -13.35 -1.01 -9.04
C ASP A 60 -12.01 -1.72 -9.31
N GLY A 61 -11.04 -1.58 -8.39
CA GLY A 61 -9.78 -2.29 -8.46
C GLY A 61 -8.84 -1.96 -7.31
N TYR A 62 -7.64 -2.53 -7.37
CA TYR A 62 -6.68 -2.59 -6.28
C TYR A 62 -5.26 -2.39 -6.80
N ILE A 63 -4.53 -1.52 -6.13
CA ILE A 63 -3.09 -1.34 -6.22
C ILE A 63 -2.50 -1.95 -4.95
N CYS A 64 -1.78 -3.07 -5.10
CA CYS A 64 -1.17 -3.83 -4.01
C CYS A 64 0.35 -3.74 -4.03
N PHE A 65 1.01 -4.14 -2.94
CA PHE A 65 2.46 -4.13 -2.80
C PHE A 65 3.07 -2.77 -3.15
N ASN A 66 2.44 -1.68 -2.66
CA ASN A 66 2.90 -0.33 -2.96
C ASN A 66 3.09 -0.06 -4.46
N GLY A 67 2.19 -0.56 -5.31
CA GLY A 67 2.22 -0.31 -6.76
C GLY A 67 2.81 -1.43 -7.61
N SER A 68 3.33 -2.52 -7.01
CA SER A 68 3.96 -3.60 -7.77
C SER A 68 2.96 -4.58 -8.39
N TYR A 69 1.69 -4.57 -7.95
CA TYR A 69 0.67 -5.50 -8.44
C TYR A 69 -0.70 -4.83 -8.47
N CYS A 70 -1.25 -4.65 -9.66
CA CYS A 70 -2.53 -3.98 -9.85
C CYS A 70 -3.53 -4.90 -10.54
N TYR A 71 -4.75 -4.96 -10.02
CA TYR A 71 -5.82 -5.79 -10.57
C TYR A 71 -7.19 -5.15 -10.37
N ASP A 72 -8.13 -5.55 -11.20
CA ASP A 72 -9.55 -5.24 -11.06
C ASP A 72 -10.36 -6.53 -10.81
N ASN A 73 -11.67 -6.42 -10.79
CA ASN A 73 -12.57 -7.57 -10.56
C ASN A 73 -12.55 -8.61 -11.70
N LYS A 74 -11.82 -8.37 -12.79
CA LYS A 74 -11.79 -9.23 -13.98
C LYS A 74 -10.41 -9.84 -14.22
N GLN A 75 -9.33 -9.09 -13.97
CA GLN A 75 -7.99 -9.50 -14.38
C GLN A 75 -6.89 -8.74 -13.64
N VAL A 76 -5.69 -9.26 -13.72
CA VAL A 76 -4.47 -8.52 -13.38
C VAL A 76 -4.25 -7.49 -14.50
N LEU A 77 -4.16 -6.22 -14.12
CA LEU A 77 -3.97 -5.11 -15.05
C LEU A 77 -2.49 -4.96 -15.42
N PHE A 78 -1.61 -4.99 -14.41
CA PHE A 78 -0.16 -5.05 -14.59
C PHE A 78 0.52 -5.55 -13.32
N LYS A 79 1.76 -6.00 -13.47
CA LYS A 79 2.60 -6.48 -12.36
C LYS A 79 4.08 -6.21 -12.65
N HIS A 80 4.83 -5.90 -11.61
CA HIS A 80 6.27 -5.64 -11.64
C HIS A 80 6.96 -6.45 -10.54
N PRO A 81 7.30 -7.73 -10.80
CA PRO A 81 8.03 -8.53 -9.84
C PRO A 81 9.47 -8.01 -9.65
N ILE A 82 10.03 -8.28 -8.48
CA ILE A 82 11.42 -7.97 -8.16
C ILE A 82 12.34 -8.91 -8.93
N ASP A 83 13.47 -8.37 -9.42
CA ASP A 83 14.50 -9.16 -10.08
C ASP A 83 15.07 -10.24 -9.15
N LYS A 84 15.23 -11.46 -9.65
CA LYS A 84 15.67 -12.61 -8.85
C LYS A 84 17.09 -12.47 -8.31
N ASP A 85 17.98 -11.77 -9.01
CA ASP A 85 19.34 -11.54 -8.52
C ASP A 85 19.34 -10.55 -7.35
N ASP A 86 18.50 -9.51 -7.41
CA ASP A 86 18.31 -8.58 -6.30
C ASP A 86 17.67 -9.28 -5.08
N ILE A 87 16.73 -10.21 -5.28
CA ILE A 87 16.17 -11.02 -4.19
C ILE A 87 17.29 -11.82 -3.50
N ARG A 88 18.11 -12.54 -4.25
CA ARG A 88 19.22 -13.32 -3.72
C ARG A 88 20.24 -12.44 -3.00
N GLN A 89 20.50 -11.25 -3.51
CA GLN A 89 21.43 -10.29 -2.89
C GLN A 89 20.89 -9.81 -1.53
N VAL A 90 19.61 -9.43 -1.43
CA VAL A 90 19.00 -9.03 -0.15
C VAL A 90 19.00 -10.17 0.87
N ILE A 91 18.69 -11.40 0.45
CA ILE A 91 18.76 -12.57 1.33
C ILE A 91 20.18 -12.77 1.85
N SER A 92 21.20 -12.65 0.98
CA SER A 92 22.62 -12.74 1.36
C SER A 92 23.01 -11.66 2.36
N ASN A 93 22.59 -10.41 2.12
CA ASN A 93 22.84 -9.29 3.01
C ASN A 93 22.16 -9.50 4.38
N GLY A 94 20.87 -9.89 4.37
CA GLY A 94 20.13 -10.23 5.59
C GLY A 94 20.81 -11.34 6.40
N LYS A 95 21.31 -12.39 5.74
CA LYS A 95 22.07 -13.47 6.40
C LYS A 95 23.33 -12.95 7.10
N LYS A 96 24.11 -12.08 6.44
CA LYS A 96 25.32 -11.47 7.04
C LYS A 96 24.97 -10.62 8.26
N MET A 97 23.82 -9.98 8.27
CA MET A 97 23.34 -9.11 9.34
C MET A 97 22.57 -9.87 10.43
N GLY A 98 22.32 -11.19 10.27
CA GLY A 98 21.47 -11.96 11.18
C GLY A 98 20.00 -11.52 11.16
N LEU A 99 19.51 -10.98 10.03
CA LEU A 99 18.16 -10.49 9.85
C LEU A 99 17.30 -11.46 9.04
N PRO A 100 16.04 -11.71 9.46
CA PRO A 100 15.09 -12.44 8.64
C PRO A 100 14.68 -11.62 7.42
N ILE A 101 14.51 -12.30 6.31
CA ILE A 101 13.92 -11.73 5.10
C ILE A 101 12.63 -12.47 4.78
N MET A 102 11.52 -11.75 4.74
CA MET A 102 10.24 -12.27 4.30
C MET A 102 10.04 -11.95 2.81
N LEU A 103 9.63 -12.94 2.05
CA LEU A 103 9.27 -12.82 0.63
C LEU A 103 7.74 -12.84 0.51
N SER A 104 7.18 -12.01 -0.37
CA SER A 104 5.74 -11.98 -0.60
C SER A 104 5.44 -12.07 -2.10
N GLY A 105 4.87 -13.20 -2.49
CA GLY A 105 4.26 -13.43 -3.79
C GLY A 105 2.78 -13.00 -3.80
N ALA A 106 2.12 -13.14 -4.95
CA ALA A 106 0.72 -12.71 -5.10
C ALA A 106 -0.29 -13.53 -4.26
N LYS A 107 0.07 -14.74 -3.85
CA LYS A 107 -0.85 -15.68 -3.18
C LYS A 107 -0.44 -16.06 -1.76
N ARG A 108 0.83 -15.90 -1.42
CA ARG A 108 1.40 -16.29 -0.12
C ARG A 108 2.66 -15.48 0.20
N PHE A 109 3.06 -15.52 1.44
CA PHE A 109 4.35 -15.03 1.91
C PHE A 109 5.03 -16.05 2.82
N GLY A 110 6.34 -15.91 2.98
CA GLY A 110 7.12 -16.73 3.90
C GLY A 110 8.43 -16.04 4.26
N ALA A 111 9.00 -16.38 5.41
CA ALA A 111 10.28 -15.87 5.85
C ALA A 111 11.23 -17.03 6.17
N ASN A 112 12.53 -16.80 5.97
CA ASN A 112 13.55 -17.80 6.29
C ASN A 112 13.67 -18.07 7.80
N PHE A 113 13.37 -17.08 8.65
CA PHE A 113 13.15 -17.18 10.09
C PHE A 113 12.44 -15.89 10.57
N TYR A 114 12.21 -15.73 11.89
CA TYR A 114 11.56 -14.53 12.44
C TYR A 114 12.37 -13.92 13.56
N ASN A 115 12.38 -12.60 13.61
CA ASN A 115 12.71 -11.83 14.79
C ASN A 115 11.47 -11.13 15.35
N LYS A 116 11.60 -10.51 16.52
CA LYS A 116 10.48 -9.81 17.17
C LYS A 116 9.88 -8.72 16.28
N ASN A 117 10.73 -7.93 15.62
CA ASN A 117 10.26 -6.81 14.79
C ASN A 117 9.44 -7.27 13.59
N LEU A 118 9.89 -8.31 12.86
CA LEU A 118 9.16 -8.88 11.75
C LEU A 118 7.84 -9.53 12.20
N SER A 119 7.85 -10.23 13.35
CA SER A 119 6.65 -10.81 13.93
C SER A 119 5.63 -9.76 14.33
N ASP A 120 6.06 -8.68 14.98
CA ASP A 120 5.21 -7.56 15.36
C ASP A 120 4.64 -6.86 14.11
N TYR A 121 5.47 -6.63 13.08
CA TYR A 121 5.07 -6.05 11.80
C TYR A 121 3.92 -6.84 11.14
N VAL A 122 4.08 -8.16 11.03
CA VAL A 122 3.06 -9.00 10.38
C VAL A 122 1.75 -9.00 11.18
N LYS A 123 1.82 -9.06 12.52
CA LYS A 123 0.62 -9.00 13.36
C LYS A 123 -0.13 -7.67 13.26
N ILE A 124 0.61 -6.55 13.24
CA ILE A 124 0.00 -5.21 13.17
C ILE A 124 -0.61 -4.95 11.78
N SER A 125 0.16 -5.27 10.73
CA SER A 125 -0.22 -4.89 9.37
C SER A 125 -1.21 -5.85 8.71
N LYS A 126 -1.20 -7.12 9.08
CA LYS A 126 -1.81 -8.17 8.26
C LYS A 126 -2.88 -8.99 8.97
N ASP A 127 -3.01 -8.87 10.29
CA ASP A 127 -3.98 -9.60 11.13
C ASP A 127 -4.04 -11.13 10.80
N VAL A 128 -2.87 -11.72 10.50
CA VAL A 128 -2.73 -13.14 10.13
C VAL A 128 -1.62 -13.79 10.93
N ASP A 129 -1.75 -15.09 11.16
CA ASP A 129 -0.68 -15.89 11.73
C ASP A 129 0.45 -16.12 10.70
N ILE A 130 1.68 -16.11 11.20
CA ILE A 130 2.86 -16.29 10.37
C ILE A 130 3.08 -17.77 10.09
N VAL A 131 3.07 -18.16 8.83
CA VAL A 131 3.42 -19.49 8.38
C VAL A 131 4.84 -19.48 7.82
N ILE A 132 5.73 -20.37 8.35
CA ILE A 132 7.12 -20.54 7.87
C ILE A 132 7.17 -21.77 6.96
N ASP A 133 6.24 -21.93 6.04
CA ASP A 133 6.27 -23.07 5.14
C ASP A 133 6.80 -22.63 3.76
N ASP A 134 7.61 -23.50 3.16
CA ASP A 134 8.02 -23.46 1.76
C ASP A 134 8.72 -22.15 1.31
N TYR A 135 9.61 -21.60 2.17
CA TYR A 135 10.38 -20.40 1.81
C TYR A 135 11.19 -20.59 0.51
N ASP A 136 11.81 -21.75 0.34
CA ASP A 136 12.62 -22.05 -0.85
C ASP A 136 11.74 -22.12 -2.11
N ASP A 137 10.51 -22.64 -2.02
CA ASP A 137 9.58 -22.67 -3.13
C ASP A 137 9.12 -21.27 -3.56
N LEU A 138 9.07 -20.31 -2.63
CA LEU A 138 8.77 -18.91 -2.96
C LEU A 138 9.82 -18.28 -3.89
N LEU A 139 11.07 -18.73 -3.84
CA LEU A 139 12.11 -18.24 -4.72
C LEU A 139 11.86 -18.57 -6.20
N GLU A 140 11.02 -19.54 -6.49
CA GLU A 140 10.62 -19.89 -7.85
C GLU A 140 9.43 -19.05 -8.35
N GLU A 141 8.68 -18.41 -7.44
CA GLU A 141 7.56 -17.54 -7.78
C GLU A 141 7.98 -16.10 -8.13
N ASP A 142 7.03 -15.33 -8.67
CA ASP A 142 7.15 -13.87 -8.78
C ASP A 142 7.01 -13.24 -7.39
N ILE A 143 8.05 -12.58 -6.91
CA ILE A 143 8.05 -11.83 -5.64
C ILE A 143 7.85 -10.35 -5.93
N PHE A 144 6.93 -9.73 -5.24
CA PHE A 144 6.55 -8.33 -5.44
C PHE A 144 7.01 -7.41 -4.32
N GLN A 145 7.23 -7.96 -3.14
CA GLN A 145 7.70 -7.24 -1.97
C GLN A 145 8.51 -8.16 -1.07
N MET A 146 9.59 -7.64 -0.51
CA MET A 146 10.31 -8.27 0.58
C MET A 146 10.18 -7.41 1.84
N MET A 147 10.35 -8.00 3.01
CA MET A 147 10.26 -7.29 4.28
C MET A 147 11.37 -7.74 5.22
N ALA A 148 11.91 -6.79 5.98
CA ALA A 148 12.87 -7.07 7.04
C ALA A 148 12.48 -6.33 8.33
N GLY A 149 12.63 -7.01 9.46
CA GLY A 149 12.34 -6.43 10.77
C GLY A 149 13.59 -5.76 11.38
N GLY A 150 13.60 -4.43 11.42
CA GLY A 150 14.65 -3.59 11.99
C GLY A 150 14.36 -2.11 11.76
N ARG A 151 15.12 -1.23 12.42
CA ARG A 151 15.00 0.23 12.24
C ARG A 151 15.77 0.69 11.00
N GLU A 152 15.74 1.99 10.72
CA GLU A 152 16.30 2.60 9.50
C GLU A 152 17.80 2.27 9.26
N GLU A 153 18.57 2.01 10.32
CA GLU A 153 19.99 1.64 10.21
C GLU A 153 20.26 0.36 9.39
N ILE A 154 19.26 -0.50 9.22
CA ILE A 154 19.41 -1.71 8.39
C ILE A 154 19.20 -1.47 6.88
N ASP A 155 18.62 -0.35 6.50
CA ASP A 155 18.10 -0.13 5.14
C ASP A 155 19.22 -0.12 4.09
N LEU A 156 20.21 0.75 4.25
CA LEU A 156 21.33 0.82 3.31
C LEU A 156 22.14 -0.47 3.23
N PRO A 157 22.51 -1.11 4.38
CA PRO A 157 23.21 -2.40 4.34
C PRO A 157 22.40 -3.52 3.66
N LEU A 158 21.08 -3.55 3.81
CA LEU A 158 20.23 -4.54 3.15
C LEU A 158 20.24 -4.38 1.63
N LEU A 159 20.30 -3.16 1.12
CA LEU A 159 20.31 -2.87 -0.31
C LEU A 159 21.73 -2.87 -0.93
N GLU A 160 22.77 -3.17 -0.16
CA GLU A 160 24.14 -3.19 -0.68
C GLU A 160 24.26 -4.14 -1.89
N ASN A 161 24.84 -3.64 -3.00
CA ASN A 161 24.99 -4.36 -4.27
C ASN A 161 23.69 -4.79 -4.96
N THR A 162 22.53 -4.28 -4.55
CA THR A 162 21.31 -4.38 -5.35
C THR A 162 21.24 -3.29 -6.40
N LYS A 163 20.48 -3.50 -7.48
CA LYS A 163 20.44 -2.57 -8.63
C LYS A 163 19.13 -1.81 -8.71
N THR A 164 18.01 -2.52 -8.48
CA THR A 164 16.66 -2.05 -8.84
C THR A 164 15.75 -1.83 -7.63
N LEU A 165 16.26 -1.92 -6.41
CA LEU A 165 15.45 -1.89 -5.19
C LEU A 165 15.49 -0.55 -4.46
N LYS A 166 14.38 -0.24 -3.80
CA LYS A 166 14.25 0.82 -2.80
C LYS A 166 13.49 0.31 -1.58
N ILE A 167 13.62 1.07 -0.48
CA ILE A 167 12.89 0.82 0.76
C ILE A 167 11.78 1.86 0.90
N VAL A 168 10.62 1.40 1.38
CA VAL A 168 9.52 2.23 1.87
C VAL A 168 9.18 1.82 3.31
N ARG A 169 8.81 2.79 4.14
CA ARG A 169 8.45 2.56 5.53
C ARG A 169 7.12 3.22 5.85
N TRP A 170 6.25 2.48 6.51
CA TRP A 170 5.06 2.99 7.18
C TRP A 170 5.19 2.83 8.71
N TRP A 171 6.17 2.03 9.17
CA TRP A 171 6.46 1.75 10.57
C TRP A 171 7.99 1.81 10.83
N ASP A 172 8.38 2.26 12.03
CA ASP A 172 9.79 2.53 12.37
C ASP A 172 10.66 1.27 12.58
N ARG A 173 10.04 0.10 12.83
CA ARG A 173 10.73 -1.14 13.18
C ARG A 173 10.71 -2.23 12.10
N ALA A 174 10.18 -1.93 10.93
CA ALA A 174 10.28 -2.80 9.76
C ALA A 174 10.21 -1.98 8.47
N ASN A 175 10.66 -2.58 7.39
CA ASN A 175 10.62 -1.98 6.07
C ASN A 175 9.95 -2.90 5.04
N ASP A 176 9.42 -2.28 3.99
CA ASP A 176 9.07 -2.93 2.74
C ASP A 176 10.15 -2.62 1.71
N ILE A 177 10.64 -3.66 1.02
CA ILE A 177 11.62 -3.56 -0.06
C ILE A 177 10.89 -3.86 -1.37
N ILE A 178 10.87 -2.89 -2.27
CA ILE A 178 10.17 -2.97 -3.56
C ILE A 178 11.09 -2.52 -4.70
N SER A 179 10.66 -2.73 -5.94
CA SER A 179 11.37 -2.17 -7.10
C SER A 179 11.36 -0.63 -7.05
N LYS A 180 12.46 0.01 -7.47
CA LYS A 180 12.56 1.48 -7.64
C LYS A 180 11.53 2.02 -8.62
N GLU A 181 11.15 1.22 -9.61
CA GLU A 181 10.15 1.57 -10.62
C GLU A 181 8.71 1.51 -10.08
N CYS A 182 8.50 0.95 -8.88
CA CYS A 182 7.22 0.86 -8.22
C CYS A 182 7.05 1.97 -7.17
N GLY A 183 5.82 2.20 -6.78
CA GLY A 183 5.35 3.15 -5.80
C GLY A 183 3.84 3.27 -5.94
N LYS A 184 3.12 3.73 -4.94
CA LYS A 184 1.68 3.94 -5.06
C LYS A 184 1.36 4.91 -6.19
N SER A 185 2.17 5.95 -6.39
CA SER A 185 2.07 6.90 -7.51
C SER A 185 2.21 6.23 -8.87
N GLN A 186 3.16 5.29 -9.02
CA GLN A 186 3.35 4.55 -10.27
C GLN A 186 2.16 3.61 -10.54
N GLY A 187 1.62 2.99 -9.50
CA GLY A 187 0.37 2.23 -9.59
C GLY A 187 -0.80 3.10 -10.07
N ILE A 188 -0.97 4.29 -9.49
CA ILE A 188 -1.98 5.27 -9.91
C ILE A 188 -1.78 5.66 -11.38
N LYS A 189 -0.55 6.02 -11.76
CA LYS A 189 -0.24 6.37 -13.17
C LYS A 189 -0.64 5.26 -14.13
N GLY A 190 -0.27 4.01 -13.84
CA GLY A 190 -0.66 2.87 -14.69
C GLY A 190 -2.17 2.69 -14.81
N ILE A 191 -2.92 2.90 -13.71
CA ILE A 191 -4.39 2.86 -13.74
C ILE A 191 -4.97 4.02 -14.57
N LEU A 192 -4.46 5.25 -14.39
CA LEU A 192 -4.91 6.40 -15.18
C LEU A 192 -4.68 6.18 -16.68
N ASP A 193 -3.52 5.65 -17.07
CA ASP A 193 -3.20 5.32 -18.47
C ASP A 193 -4.19 4.29 -19.05
N ILE A 194 -4.53 3.24 -18.31
CA ILE A 194 -5.51 2.20 -18.72
C ILE A 194 -6.92 2.77 -18.89
N TYR A 195 -7.34 3.66 -17.99
CA TYR A 195 -8.68 4.27 -18.04
C TYR A 195 -8.75 5.55 -18.88
N HIS A 196 -7.61 5.99 -19.45
CA HIS A 196 -7.48 7.23 -20.23
C HIS A 196 -7.95 8.46 -19.45
N PHE A 197 -7.57 8.53 -18.17
CA PHE A 197 -7.81 9.68 -17.30
C PHE A 197 -6.53 10.51 -17.14
N ASN A 198 -6.72 11.84 -17.00
CA ASN A 198 -5.62 12.73 -16.69
C ASN A 198 -5.35 12.75 -15.18
N ARG A 199 -4.13 13.13 -14.79
CA ARG A 199 -3.72 13.26 -13.39
C ARG A 199 -4.68 14.17 -12.59
N GLU A 200 -5.08 15.28 -13.17
CA GLU A 200 -5.97 16.29 -12.56
C GLU A 200 -7.39 15.74 -12.29
N GLU A 201 -7.74 14.62 -12.89
CA GLU A 201 -9.03 13.95 -12.71
C GLU A 201 -9.02 12.89 -11.59
N CYS A 202 -7.89 12.76 -10.85
CA CYS A 202 -7.82 11.84 -9.73
C CYS A 202 -7.61 12.52 -8.38
N MET A 203 -8.12 11.90 -7.33
CA MET A 203 -7.84 12.22 -5.93
C MET A 203 -7.19 11.02 -5.25
N ALA A 204 -6.41 11.26 -4.19
CA ALA A 204 -5.85 10.20 -3.36
C ALA A 204 -6.00 10.54 -1.88
N PHE A 205 -6.28 9.52 -1.05
CA PHE A 205 -6.38 9.62 0.40
C PHE A 205 -5.34 8.69 1.04
N GLY A 206 -4.56 9.20 1.99
CA GLY A 206 -3.54 8.44 2.69
C GLY A 206 -3.14 9.03 4.04
N ASP A 207 -2.39 8.28 4.85
CA ASP A 207 -1.90 8.72 6.16
C ASP A 207 -0.46 8.29 6.46
N GLY A 208 0.05 7.27 5.78
CA GLY A 208 1.37 6.69 6.01
C GLY A 208 2.49 7.32 5.18
N GLY A 209 3.75 7.09 5.59
CA GLY A 209 4.92 7.53 4.82
C GLY A 209 5.00 6.90 3.42
N ASN A 210 4.41 5.71 3.24
CA ASN A 210 4.29 5.06 1.94
C ASN A 210 3.18 5.63 1.04
N ASP A 211 2.40 6.61 1.54
CA ASP A 211 1.38 7.32 0.77
C ASP A 211 1.90 8.63 0.18
N LEU A 212 3.05 9.09 0.63
CA LEU A 212 3.59 10.39 0.28
C LEU A 212 3.63 10.60 -1.24
N ASP A 213 4.18 9.62 -1.97
CA ASP A 213 4.33 9.69 -3.41
C ASP A 213 2.98 9.74 -4.15
N MET A 214 1.94 9.07 -3.66
CA MET A 214 0.62 9.14 -4.28
C MET A 214 -0.12 10.44 -3.96
N LEU A 215 0.06 10.99 -2.76
CA LEU A 215 -0.54 12.28 -2.39
C LEU A 215 0.07 13.42 -3.20
N GLU A 216 1.40 13.44 -3.37
CA GLU A 216 2.10 14.42 -4.22
C GLU A 216 1.76 14.25 -5.71
N TYR A 217 1.53 13.01 -6.16
CA TYR A 217 1.23 12.73 -7.56
C TYR A 217 -0.21 13.00 -7.93
N ALA A 218 -1.20 12.77 -7.09
CA ALA A 218 -2.61 12.95 -7.43
C ALA A 218 -2.93 14.38 -7.88
N GLY A 219 -4.04 14.55 -8.59
CA GLY A 219 -4.57 15.88 -8.91
C GLY A 219 -5.00 16.64 -7.65
N VAL A 220 -5.50 15.91 -6.64
CA VAL A 220 -5.71 16.39 -5.27
C VAL A 220 -5.30 15.29 -4.31
N GLY A 221 -4.24 15.53 -3.53
CA GLY A 221 -3.78 14.66 -2.45
C GLY A 221 -4.37 15.06 -1.11
N ILE A 222 -4.97 14.12 -0.39
CA ILE A 222 -5.64 14.37 0.89
C ILE A 222 -5.00 13.53 1.97
N ALA A 223 -4.37 14.19 2.96
CA ALA A 223 -3.86 13.52 4.14
C ALA A 223 -4.94 13.40 5.22
N MET A 224 -5.03 12.22 5.84
CA MET A 224 -5.90 12.01 6.99
C MET A 224 -5.39 12.79 8.21
N GLY A 225 -6.28 13.18 9.12
CA GLY A 225 -5.93 13.90 10.34
C GLY A 225 -4.98 13.14 11.29
N ASN A 226 -4.96 11.82 11.21
CA ASN A 226 -4.02 10.95 11.93
C ASN A 226 -2.66 10.79 11.24
N ALA A 227 -2.44 11.34 10.04
CA ALA A 227 -1.17 11.26 9.33
C ALA A 227 -0.04 11.97 10.07
N MET A 228 1.20 11.55 9.82
CA MET A 228 2.39 12.24 10.34
C MET A 228 2.54 13.62 9.72
N ASP A 229 3.21 14.55 10.41
CA ASP A 229 3.33 15.95 9.98
C ASP A 229 3.93 16.11 8.57
N HIS A 230 4.95 15.33 8.22
CA HIS A 230 5.55 15.40 6.89
C HIS A 230 4.60 14.92 5.77
N VAL A 231 3.69 13.98 6.07
CA VAL A 231 2.66 13.53 5.12
C VAL A 231 1.59 14.62 4.95
N LYS A 232 1.18 15.25 6.07
CA LYS A 232 0.24 16.38 6.02
C LYS A 232 0.79 17.58 5.24
N GLN A 233 2.09 17.84 5.36
CA GLN A 233 2.75 18.96 4.64
C GLN A 233 2.84 18.74 3.13
N ALA A 234 2.86 17.49 2.68
CA ALA A 234 2.92 17.12 1.26
C ALA A 234 1.55 17.07 0.58
N ALA A 235 0.46 17.05 1.35
CA ALA A 235 -0.89 16.97 0.83
C ALA A 235 -1.48 18.35 0.50
N ASP A 236 -2.37 18.41 -0.49
CA ASP A 236 -3.12 19.61 -0.83
C ASP A 236 -4.16 19.98 0.23
N TYR A 237 -4.67 18.99 0.95
CA TYR A 237 -5.66 19.17 2.01
C TYR A 237 -5.48 18.15 3.13
N VAL A 238 -5.68 18.61 4.37
CA VAL A 238 -5.70 17.75 5.56
C VAL A 238 -7.14 17.68 6.07
N THR A 239 -7.68 16.46 6.11
CA THR A 239 -9.04 16.20 6.60
C THR A 239 -9.04 15.75 8.06
N ASP A 240 -10.22 15.39 8.60
CA ASP A 240 -10.34 14.76 9.92
C ASP A 240 -9.65 13.39 9.93
N ASP A 241 -9.43 12.84 11.13
CA ASP A 241 -8.82 11.53 11.26
C ASP A 241 -9.78 10.38 10.86
N VAL A 242 -9.21 9.18 10.77
CA VAL A 242 -9.93 7.97 10.35
C VAL A 242 -11.07 7.58 11.30
N ASP A 243 -10.98 7.92 12.57
CA ASP A 243 -12.01 7.63 13.56
C ASP A 243 -13.17 8.65 13.57
N HIS A 244 -12.97 9.81 12.92
CA HIS A 244 -13.94 10.89 12.76
C HIS A 244 -14.42 11.04 11.29
N ASP A 245 -14.44 9.93 10.54
CA ASP A 245 -14.95 9.87 9.16
C ASP A 245 -14.31 10.90 8.20
N GLY A 246 -12.99 11.14 8.30
CA GLY A 246 -12.26 12.17 7.55
C GLY A 246 -12.46 12.10 6.03
N ILE A 247 -12.60 10.89 5.44
CA ILE A 247 -12.95 10.76 4.02
C ILE A 247 -14.27 11.44 3.69
N TYR A 248 -15.30 11.24 4.52
CA TYR A 248 -16.61 11.89 4.34
C TYR A 248 -16.48 13.41 4.43
N THR A 249 -15.75 13.91 5.44
CA THR A 249 -15.49 15.35 5.61
C THR A 249 -14.84 15.95 4.37
N ALA A 250 -13.79 15.33 3.84
CA ALA A 250 -13.12 15.81 2.65
C ALA A 250 -14.01 15.79 1.42
N LEU A 251 -14.75 14.70 1.18
CA LEU A 251 -15.67 14.59 0.04
C LEU A 251 -16.77 15.68 0.08
N LYS A 252 -17.22 16.07 1.28
CA LYS A 252 -18.13 17.20 1.49
C LYS A 252 -17.45 18.53 1.23
N HIS A 253 -16.23 18.74 1.74
CA HIS A 253 -15.45 19.96 1.53
C HIS A 253 -15.26 20.27 0.05
N PHE A 254 -14.96 19.26 -0.75
CA PHE A 254 -14.78 19.40 -2.20
C PHE A 254 -16.08 19.32 -3.01
N HIS A 255 -17.25 19.31 -2.35
CA HIS A 255 -18.59 19.22 -2.98
C HIS A 255 -18.76 18.04 -3.92
N ILE A 256 -18.13 16.90 -3.59
CA ILE A 256 -18.21 15.68 -4.40
C ILE A 256 -19.49 14.87 -4.05
N ILE A 257 -19.88 14.89 -2.76
CA ILE A 257 -21.09 14.22 -2.24
C ILE A 257 -21.99 15.16 -1.47
#